data_164e1be7490c9c7fa7972beff2f958d3
#
_entry.id   164e1be7490c9c7fa7972beff2f958d3
#
_cell.length_a   1.000
_cell.length_b   1.000
_cell.length_c   1.000
_cell.angle_alpha   90.00
_cell.angle_beta   90.00
_cell.angle_gamma   90.00
#
_symmetry.space_group_name_H-M   'P 1'
#
loop_
_entity.id
_entity.type
_entity.pdbx_description
1 polymer ?
#
loop_
_entity_poly.entity_id
_entity_poly.type
_entity_poly.pdbx_seq_one_letter_code
_entity_poly.pdbx_strand_id
1 'polypeptide(L)'
;MTCNYMNEGCDGGWPFFHGFFGENGYLVTEDCAPYLGQTKNDKCENYSTCAPHSKIGNTYFVGKGYGDTSEKKMMKEIMRNGLVNGEMQCPHIFHTYKKGILTQDGIKDLHKNVLKLAQTKH
;
A
#
# COMPACT_ATOMS: atom_id res chain seq x y z
N MET A 1 -6.54 -9.71 5.07
CA MET A 1 -7.48 -8.63 5.40
C MET A 1 -8.16 -8.83 6.75
N THR A 2 -8.87 -9.92 6.97
CA THR A 2 -9.66 -10.16 8.19
C THR A 2 -8.85 -10.50 9.44
N CYS A 3 -7.61 -10.98 9.30
CA CYS A 3 -6.78 -11.44 10.44
C CYS A 3 -5.89 -10.36 11.06
N ASN A 4 -5.66 -9.26 10.36
CA ASN A 4 -4.90 -8.15 10.90
C ASN A 4 -5.85 -7.14 11.55
N TYR A 5 -6.08 -7.30 12.84
CA TYR A 5 -6.98 -6.48 13.65
C TYR A 5 -6.52 -5.02 13.85
N MET A 6 -5.29 -4.69 13.45
CA MET A 6 -4.78 -3.32 13.49
C MET A 6 -5.08 -2.52 12.23
N ASN A 7 -5.59 -3.18 11.20
CA ASN A 7 -6.04 -2.57 9.96
C ASN A 7 -7.54 -2.81 9.75
N GLU A 8 -8.17 -2.00 8.90
CA GLU A 8 -9.63 -1.91 8.80
C GLU A 8 -10.20 -2.75 7.63
N GLY A 9 -9.53 -3.82 7.25
CA GLY A 9 -10.01 -4.74 6.22
C GLY A 9 -10.18 -4.06 4.86
N CYS A 10 -11.41 -3.94 4.36
CA CYS A 10 -11.72 -3.28 3.09
C CYS A 10 -11.69 -1.75 3.17
N ASP A 11 -11.72 -1.18 4.35
CA ASP A 11 -11.68 0.28 4.56
C ASP A 11 -10.25 0.81 4.63
N GLY A 12 -9.27 -0.07 4.50
CA GLY A 12 -7.86 0.28 4.37
C GLY A 12 -7.00 -0.09 5.57
N GLY A 13 -5.95 0.68 5.79
CA GLY A 13 -5.02 0.48 6.89
C GLY A 13 -3.64 1.04 6.59
N TRP A 14 -2.74 0.82 7.53
CA TRP A 14 -1.37 1.32 7.45
C TRP A 14 -0.40 0.18 7.15
N PRO A 15 0.47 0.30 6.15
CA PRO A 15 1.48 -0.71 5.82
C PRO A 15 2.37 -1.08 7.01
N PHE A 16 2.68 -0.11 7.87
CA PHE A 16 3.44 -0.35 9.10
C PHE A 16 2.79 -1.38 10.02
N PHE A 17 1.47 -1.31 10.21
CA PHE A 17 0.75 -2.29 11.03
C PHE A 17 0.70 -3.68 10.39
N HIS A 18 0.76 -3.76 9.07
CA HIS A 18 0.91 -5.04 8.40
C HIS A 18 2.28 -5.67 8.69
N GLY A 19 3.34 -4.88 8.64
CA GLY A 19 4.67 -5.32 9.02
C GLY A 19 4.75 -5.79 10.46
N PHE A 20 4.22 -4.99 11.39
CA PHE A 20 4.17 -5.34 12.81
C PHE A 20 3.37 -6.62 13.08
N PHE A 21 2.26 -6.83 12.39
CA PHE A 21 1.50 -8.08 12.45
C PHE A 21 2.35 -9.30 12.03
N GLY A 22 3.10 -9.17 10.93
CA GLY A 22 3.96 -10.24 10.44
C GLY A 22 5.20 -10.52 11.33
N GLU A 23 5.66 -9.53 12.11
CA GLU A 23 6.73 -9.71 13.11
C GLU A 23 6.25 -10.53 14.31
N ASN A 24 5.05 -10.24 14.78
CA ASN A 24 4.47 -10.86 15.98
C ASN A 24 3.74 -12.17 15.69
N GLY A 25 3.54 -12.49 14.42
CA GLY A 25 2.90 -13.70 13.94
C GLY A 25 3.71 -14.37 12.84
N TYR A 26 3.02 -14.79 11.82
CA TYR A 26 3.58 -15.38 10.61
C TYR A 26 2.72 -15.02 9.40
N LEU A 27 3.26 -15.18 8.21
CA LEU A 27 2.52 -15.06 6.96
C LEU A 27 2.21 -16.45 6.42
N VAL A 28 1.10 -16.57 5.74
CA VAL A 28 0.63 -17.81 5.11
C VAL A 28 0.58 -17.63 3.60
N THR A 29 0.48 -18.73 2.87
CA THR A 29 0.34 -18.69 1.41
C THR A 29 -1.08 -18.27 1.00
N GLU A 30 -1.19 -17.69 -0.19
CA GLU A 30 -2.48 -17.34 -0.80
C GLU A 30 -3.35 -18.58 -1.02
N ASP A 31 -2.76 -19.73 -1.33
CA ASP A 31 -3.48 -20.99 -1.50
C ASP A 31 -4.18 -21.47 -0.23
N CYS A 32 -3.58 -21.21 0.93
CA CYS A 32 -4.16 -21.60 2.21
C CYS A 32 -5.18 -20.58 2.73
N ALA A 33 -4.91 -19.30 2.58
CA ALA A 33 -5.79 -18.21 3.00
C ALA A 33 -6.00 -17.20 1.85
N PRO A 34 -6.83 -17.54 0.85
CA PRO A 34 -7.00 -16.74 -0.35
C PRO A 34 -7.65 -15.38 -0.08
N TYR A 35 -7.29 -14.40 -0.90
CA TYR A 35 -7.92 -13.10 -0.89
C TYR A 35 -9.35 -13.17 -1.42
N LEU A 36 -10.33 -12.93 -0.57
CA LEU A 36 -11.75 -13.06 -0.91
C LEU A 36 -12.39 -11.75 -1.41
N GLY A 37 -11.69 -10.62 -1.32
CA GLY A 37 -12.20 -9.31 -1.74
C GLY A 37 -13.41 -8.80 -0.93
N GLN A 38 -13.67 -9.40 0.22
CA GLN A 38 -14.80 -9.05 1.10
C GLN A 38 -14.47 -9.37 2.56
N THR A 39 -15.10 -8.63 3.47
CA THR A 39 -14.95 -8.83 4.93
C THR A 39 -16.22 -9.43 5.56
N LYS A 40 -17.10 -10.04 4.77
CA LYS A 40 -18.44 -10.48 5.24
C LYS A 40 -18.44 -11.48 6.40
N ASN A 41 -17.34 -12.17 6.62
CA ASN A 41 -17.15 -13.03 7.78
C ASN A 41 -15.86 -12.58 8.47
N ASP A 42 -15.99 -11.76 9.50
CA ASP A 42 -14.87 -11.22 10.27
C ASP A 42 -14.07 -12.28 11.06
N LYS A 43 -14.26 -13.54 10.72
CA LYS A 43 -13.56 -14.65 11.35
C LYS A 43 -12.27 -14.96 10.62
N CYS A 44 -11.18 -14.85 11.34
CA CYS A 44 -9.85 -15.26 10.92
C CYS A 44 -9.68 -16.80 10.99
N GLU A 45 -10.68 -17.55 10.55
CA GLU A 45 -10.71 -19.01 10.75
C GLU A 45 -9.63 -19.73 9.92
N ASN A 46 -9.49 -19.34 8.67
CA ASN A 46 -8.55 -20.05 7.77
C ASN A 46 -7.08 -19.78 8.12
N TYR A 47 -6.76 -18.57 8.57
CA TYR A 47 -5.39 -18.20 8.90
C TYR A 47 -4.79 -19.08 10.02
N SER A 48 -5.56 -19.34 11.06
CA SER A 48 -5.10 -20.10 12.22
C SER A 48 -4.86 -21.60 11.92
N THR A 49 -5.45 -22.12 10.85
CA THR A 49 -5.29 -23.51 10.41
C THR A 49 -4.16 -23.68 9.39
N CYS A 50 -3.65 -22.59 8.83
CA CYS A 50 -2.57 -22.61 7.86
C CYS A 50 -1.21 -22.78 8.52
N ALA A 51 -0.35 -23.58 7.89
CA ALA A 51 1.03 -23.69 8.32
C ALA A 51 1.78 -22.34 8.11
N PRO A 52 2.66 -21.94 9.03
CA PRO A 52 3.52 -20.79 8.84
C PRO A 52 4.38 -20.93 7.58
N HIS A 53 4.33 -19.92 6.69
CA HIS A 53 5.13 -19.88 5.47
C HIS A 53 6.35 -18.98 5.63
N SER A 54 6.16 -17.78 6.14
CA SER A 54 7.24 -16.81 6.35
C SER A 54 6.95 -15.90 7.54
N LYS A 55 7.99 -15.22 8.00
CA LYS A 55 7.92 -14.24 9.09
C LYS A 55 8.63 -12.97 8.66
N ILE A 56 8.09 -11.81 9.07
CA ILE A 56 8.75 -10.53 8.90
C ILE A 56 9.77 -10.38 10.02
N GLY A 57 11.01 -10.06 9.69
CA GLY A 57 12.10 -9.96 10.67
C GLY A 57 12.13 -8.63 11.39
N ASN A 58 11.89 -7.53 10.69
CA ASN A 58 11.93 -6.19 11.25
C ASN A 58 11.17 -5.20 10.37
N THR A 59 10.28 -4.41 10.97
CA THR A 59 9.53 -3.35 10.31
C THR A 59 10.01 -2.00 10.80
N TYR A 60 10.38 -1.11 9.90
CA TYR A 60 10.89 0.21 10.23
C TYR A 60 10.56 1.24 9.15
N PHE A 61 10.59 2.50 9.54
CA PHE A 61 10.48 3.61 8.60
C PHE A 61 11.82 3.90 7.94
N VAL A 62 11.82 4.04 6.61
CA VAL A 62 13.01 4.48 5.87
C VAL A 62 13.35 5.92 6.26
N GLY A 63 14.36 6.08 7.12
CA GLY A 63 14.69 7.32 7.77
C GLY A 63 14.88 7.08 9.26
N LYS A 64 14.33 7.92 10.09
CA LYS A 64 14.32 7.76 11.56
C LYS A 64 12.91 7.59 12.12
N GLY A 65 11.89 7.96 11.34
CA GLY A 65 10.51 7.88 11.75
C GLY A 65 9.57 8.23 10.61
N TYR A 66 8.28 8.27 10.90
CA TYR A 66 7.24 8.66 9.95
C TYR A 66 7.50 10.06 9.39
N GLY A 67 7.52 10.19 8.07
CA GLY A 67 7.78 11.44 7.37
C GLY A 67 9.27 11.87 7.27
N ASP A 68 10.20 11.17 7.91
CA ASP A 68 11.65 11.49 7.85
C ASP A 68 12.37 10.71 6.74
N THR A 69 11.75 10.59 5.59
CA THR A 69 12.39 9.96 4.44
C THR A 69 12.78 10.97 3.37
N SER A 70 13.62 10.52 2.45
CA SER A 70 14.01 11.27 1.26
C SER A 70 14.26 10.29 0.12
N GLU A 71 14.20 10.78 -1.13
CA GLU A 71 14.52 9.99 -2.32
C GLU A 71 15.84 9.22 -2.16
N LYS A 72 16.90 9.90 -1.69
CA LYS A 72 18.21 9.29 -1.47
C LYS A 72 18.20 8.17 -0.42
N LYS A 73 17.40 8.30 0.63
CA LYS A 73 17.25 7.26 1.66
C LYS A 73 16.50 6.06 1.08
N MET A 74 15.41 6.29 0.34
CA MET A 74 14.64 5.24 -0.34
C MET A 74 15.49 4.49 -1.37
N MET A 75 16.26 5.19 -2.21
CA MET A 75 17.16 4.57 -3.18
C MET A 75 18.18 3.64 -2.51
N LYS A 76 18.78 4.09 -1.41
CA LYS A 76 19.74 3.28 -0.64
C LYS A 76 19.07 2.04 -0.03
N GLU A 77 17.86 2.19 0.46
CA GLU A 77 17.10 1.09 1.04
C GLU A 77 16.76 0.03 0.00
N ILE A 78 16.26 0.45 -1.17
CA ILE A 78 15.98 -0.44 -2.29
C ILE A 78 17.23 -1.19 -2.75
N MET A 79 18.37 -0.52 -2.80
CA MET A 79 19.64 -1.17 -3.18
C MET A 79 20.11 -2.23 -2.17
N ARG A 80 19.78 -2.06 -0.88
CA ARG A 80 20.21 -2.96 0.20
C ARG A 80 19.25 -4.12 0.40
N ASN A 81 17.96 -3.82 0.48
CA ASN A 81 16.93 -4.72 0.96
C ASN A 81 15.84 -5.00 -0.08
N GLY A 82 15.90 -4.39 -1.25
CA GLY A 82 14.95 -4.59 -2.34
C GLY A 82 13.77 -3.62 -2.28
N LEU A 83 12.56 -4.10 -2.16
CA LEU A 83 11.36 -3.29 -2.25
C LEU A 83 11.11 -2.46 -0.97
N VAL A 84 10.54 -1.29 -1.16
CA VAL A 84 9.98 -0.46 -0.07
C VAL A 84 8.49 -0.28 -0.31
N ASN A 85 7.72 -0.23 0.77
CA ASN A 85 6.32 0.16 0.72
C ASN A 85 6.22 1.68 0.85
N GLY A 86 5.46 2.33 -0.03
CA GLY A 86 5.32 3.77 -0.07
C GLY A 86 3.87 4.21 0.00
N GLU A 87 3.64 5.32 0.67
CA GLU A 87 2.35 5.99 0.73
C GLU A 87 2.48 7.35 0.05
N MET A 88 1.46 7.76 -0.66
CA MET A 88 1.40 9.06 -1.29
C MET A 88 -0.03 9.60 -1.32
N GLN A 89 -0.15 10.91 -1.34
CA GLN A 89 -1.44 11.52 -1.62
C GLN A 89 -1.89 11.12 -3.02
N CYS A 90 -3.12 10.60 -3.15
CA CYS A 90 -3.70 10.21 -4.42
C CYS A 90 -4.47 11.40 -5.03
N PRO A 91 -3.90 12.17 -5.95
CA PRO A 91 -4.63 13.22 -6.63
C PRO A 91 -5.69 12.61 -7.55
N HIS A 92 -6.81 13.31 -7.74
CA HIS A 92 -7.95 12.82 -8.53
C HIS A 92 -7.56 12.36 -9.95
N ILE A 93 -6.55 13.00 -10.55
CA ILE A 93 -6.01 12.63 -11.87
C ILE A 93 -5.44 11.21 -11.92
N PHE A 94 -5.07 10.63 -10.78
CA PHE A 94 -4.55 9.27 -10.70
C PHE A 94 -5.56 8.23 -11.16
N HIS A 95 -6.87 8.50 -10.97
CA HIS A 95 -7.94 7.60 -11.44
C HIS A 95 -8.04 7.50 -12.96
N THR A 96 -7.52 8.48 -13.70
CA THR A 96 -7.52 8.52 -15.17
C THR A 96 -6.15 8.23 -15.79
N TYR A 97 -5.14 8.01 -14.95
CA TYR A 97 -3.79 7.70 -15.40
C TYR A 97 -3.74 6.35 -16.14
N LYS A 98 -3.02 6.33 -17.27
CA LYS A 98 -2.93 5.11 -18.09
C LYS A 98 -1.50 4.59 -18.24
N LYS A 99 -0.51 5.45 -18.47
CA LYS A 99 0.88 5.03 -18.73
C LYS A 99 1.89 6.17 -18.59
N GLY A 100 3.16 5.81 -18.41
CA GLY A 100 4.29 6.74 -18.30
C GLY A 100 4.63 7.12 -16.86
N ILE A 101 5.47 8.13 -16.68
CA ILE A 101 5.82 8.68 -15.37
C ILE A 101 4.98 9.92 -15.13
N LEU A 102 4.22 9.92 -14.05
CA LEU A 102 3.42 11.06 -13.66
C LEU A 102 4.31 12.05 -12.88
N THR A 103 4.65 13.16 -13.52
CA THR A 103 5.40 14.25 -12.90
C THR A 103 4.46 15.33 -12.36
N GLN A 104 4.98 16.19 -11.47
CA GLN A 104 4.21 17.30 -10.92
C GLN A 104 3.72 18.28 -12.01
N ASP A 105 4.50 18.51 -13.04
CA ASP A 105 4.11 19.35 -14.18
C ASP A 105 3.07 18.65 -15.04
N GLY A 106 3.22 17.36 -15.29
CA GLY A 106 2.21 16.54 -15.96
C GLY A 106 0.86 16.54 -15.24
N ILE A 107 0.85 16.55 -13.90
CA ILE A 107 -0.39 16.68 -13.11
C ILE A 107 -1.05 18.04 -13.35
N LYS A 108 -0.28 19.13 -13.38
CA LYS A 108 -0.80 20.49 -13.64
C LYS A 108 -1.39 20.61 -15.05
N ASP A 109 -0.73 20.05 -16.06
CA ASP A 109 -1.19 20.09 -17.44
C ASP A 109 -2.46 19.25 -17.66
N LEU A 110 -2.54 18.09 -17.05
CA LEU A 110 -3.74 17.26 -17.06
C LEU A 110 -4.91 17.98 -16.36
N HIS A 111 -4.67 18.64 -15.25
CA HIS A 111 -5.69 19.41 -14.54
C HIS A 111 -6.24 20.56 -15.40
N LYS A 112 -5.36 21.30 -16.09
CA LYS A 112 -5.77 22.35 -17.05
C LYS A 112 -6.62 21.80 -18.21
N ASN A 113 -6.26 20.63 -18.73
CA ASN A 113 -6.99 19.99 -19.83
C ASN A 113 -8.37 19.50 -19.39
N VAL A 114 -8.51 18.98 -18.19
CA VAL A 114 -9.81 18.57 -17.61
C VAL A 114 -10.72 19.80 -17.42
N LEU A 115 -10.18 20.92 -16.92
CA LEU A 115 -10.93 22.16 -16.76
C LEU A 115 -11.39 22.73 -18.12
N LYS A 116 -10.55 22.70 -19.15
CA LYS A 116 -10.93 23.11 -20.52
C LYS A 116 -12.07 22.25 -21.08
N LEU A 117 -12.02 20.94 -20.92
CA LEU A 117 -13.07 20.02 -21.36
C LEU A 117 -14.39 20.25 -20.63
N ALA A 118 -14.36 20.61 -19.36
CA ALA A 118 -15.55 20.94 -18.58
C ALA A 118 -16.20 22.27 -19.03
N GLN A 119 -15.40 23.24 -19.50
CA GLN A 119 -15.89 24.55 -19.99
C GLN A 119 -16.45 24.49 -21.44
N THR A 120 -16.08 23.50 -22.23
CA THR A 120 -16.57 23.34 -23.62
C THR A 120 -17.89 22.59 -23.75
N LYS A 121 -18.51 22.18 -22.64
CA LYS A 121 -19.80 21.46 -22.59
C LYS A 121 -21.01 22.33 -22.19
N HIS A 122 -20.90 23.66 -22.37
CA HIS A 122 -22.04 24.58 -22.22
C HIS A 122 -22.34 25.27 -23.54
#